data_02c2317aae9626d24bdffd3eada188b3
#
_entry.id   02c2317aae9626d24bdffd3eada188b3
#
_cell.length_a   1.000
_cell.length_b   1.000
_cell.length_c   1.000
_cell.angle_alpha   90.00
_cell.angle_beta   90.00
_cell.angle_gamma   90.00
#
_symmetry.space_group_name_H-M   'P 1'
#
loop_
_entity.id
_entity.type
_entity.pdbx_description
1 polymer ?
#
loop_
_entity_poly.entity_id
_entity_poly.type
_entity_poly.pdbx_seq_one_letter_code
_entity_poly.pdbx_strand_id
1 'polypeptide(L)'
;MQSGCALIGGETAEHPGTMSADDYDLAGFAVGIVDRAKIIDHDRMRPGDVVIALSSSGIHSNGYSLVRKVFNVEHADLGAYVDELGCTLGEELLRPTKIYVKPVLAAM
;
A
#
# COMPACT_ATOMS: atom_id res chain seq x y z
N MET A 1 9.13 10.36 11.03
CA MET A 1 8.57 9.70 9.84
C MET A 1 8.49 8.20 10.09
N GLN A 2 7.38 7.57 9.71
CA GLN A 2 7.13 6.14 10.01
C GLN A 2 8.07 5.20 9.26
N SER A 3 8.39 5.50 7.99
CA SER A 3 9.29 4.68 7.16
C SER A 3 10.78 4.83 7.49
N GLY A 4 11.19 5.93 8.14
CA GLY A 4 12.60 6.25 8.31
C GLY A 4 13.28 6.81 7.05
N CYS A 5 12.57 6.91 5.92
CA CYS A 5 13.11 7.45 4.68
C CYS A 5 13.08 8.98 4.68
N ALA A 6 14.07 9.61 4.04
CA ALA A 6 14.04 11.03 3.72
C ALA A 6 13.23 11.25 2.43
N LEU A 7 12.39 12.27 2.41
CA LEU A 7 11.78 12.77 1.18
C LEU A 7 12.77 13.78 0.57
N ILE A 8 13.45 13.36 -0.49
CA ILE A 8 14.59 14.13 -1.05
C ILE A 8 14.23 14.92 -2.30
N GLY A 9 13.05 14.72 -2.86
CA GLY A 9 12.60 15.43 -4.05
C GLY A 9 11.19 15.05 -4.45
N GLY A 10 10.70 15.77 -5.42
CA GLY A 10 9.40 15.54 -6.04
C GLY A 10 9.15 16.58 -7.10
N GLU A 11 8.16 16.35 -7.92
CA GLU A 11 7.74 17.19 -9.02
C GLU A 11 6.24 17.06 -9.22
N THR A 12 5.62 18.09 -9.77
CA THR A 12 4.24 18.08 -10.24
C THR A 12 4.23 18.43 -11.72
N ALA A 13 3.54 17.64 -12.52
CA ALA A 13 3.41 17.87 -13.95
C ALA A 13 1.94 17.79 -14.37
N GLU A 14 1.55 18.63 -15.32
CA GLU A 14 0.26 18.55 -15.98
C GLU A 14 0.35 17.65 -17.23
N HIS A 15 -0.71 16.90 -17.48
CA HIS A 15 -0.81 16.00 -18.63
C HIS A 15 -2.04 16.35 -19.50
N PRO A 16 -2.05 17.53 -20.17
CA PRO A 16 -3.17 17.95 -20.98
C PRO A 16 -3.40 16.97 -22.14
N GLY A 17 -4.66 16.60 -22.33
CA GLY A 17 -5.08 15.67 -23.39
C GLY A 17 -4.89 14.17 -23.07
N THR A 18 -4.26 13.83 -21.96
CA THR A 18 -4.11 12.43 -21.50
C THR A 18 -4.86 12.15 -20.20
N MET A 19 -5.02 13.15 -19.35
CA MET A 19 -5.80 13.07 -18.11
C MET A 19 -6.88 14.15 -18.10
N SER A 20 -8.02 13.87 -17.48
CA SER A 20 -9.06 14.87 -17.24
C SER A 20 -8.57 15.89 -16.20
N ALA A 21 -9.18 17.09 -16.19
CA ALA A 21 -8.75 18.17 -15.29
C ALA A 21 -8.88 17.81 -13.80
N ASP A 22 -9.81 16.91 -13.47
CA ASP A 22 -10.09 16.47 -12.11
C ASP A 22 -9.36 15.17 -11.73
N ASP A 23 -8.64 14.57 -12.67
CA ASP A 23 -7.86 13.35 -12.44
C ASP A 23 -6.45 13.70 -11.96
N TYR A 24 -5.92 12.88 -11.06
CA TYR A 24 -4.53 12.94 -10.65
C TYR A 24 -3.96 11.55 -10.39
N ASP A 25 -2.67 11.42 -10.50
CA ASP A 25 -1.94 10.20 -10.18
C ASP A 25 -0.74 10.52 -9.28
N LEU A 26 -0.36 9.58 -8.45
CA LEU A 26 0.78 9.69 -7.56
C LEU A 26 1.78 8.59 -7.88
N ALA A 27 2.99 8.98 -8.26
CA ALA A 27 4.09 8.07 -8.47
C ALA A 27 5.19 8.29 -7.44
N GLY A 28 5.78 7.22 -6.94
CA GLY A 28 6.87 7.30 -5.98
C GLY A 28 8.03 6.39 -6.36
N PHE A 29 9.23 6.88 -6.12
CA PHE A 29 10.45 6.09 -6.25
C PHE A 29 11.14 6.00 -4.89
N ALA A 30 11.60 4.80 -4.54
CA ALA A 30 12.42 4.58 -3.36
C ALA A 30 13.79 4.04 -3.78
N VAL A 31 14.84 4.66 -3.25
CA VAL A 31 16.22 4.21 -3.45
C VAL A 31 16.79 3.80 -2.11
N GLY A 32 17.37 2.61 -2.04
CA GLY A 32 18.03 2.08 -0.86
C GLY A 32 19.39 1.50 -1.21
N ILE A 33 20.22 1.34 -0.19
CA ILE A 33 21.54 0.69 -0.30
C ILE A 33 21.59 -0.45 0.69
N VAL A 34 22.12 -1.59 0.25
CA VAL A 34 22.36 -2.77 1.08
C VAL A 34 23.71 -3.38 0.75
N ASP A 35 24.41 -3.88 1.74
CA ASP A 35 25.63 -4.66 1.52
C ASP A 35 25.28 -5.91 0.70
N ARG A 36 26.12 -6.24 -0.28
CA ARG A 36 25.91 -7.40 -1.15
C ARG A 36 25.71 -8.70 -0.37
N ALA A 37 26.43 -8.85 0.74
CA ALA A 37 26.33 -10.03 1.60
C ALA A 37 25.02 -10.11 2.40
N LYS A 38 24.28 -9.00 2.50
CA LYS A 38 23.01 -8.90 3.23
C LYS A 38 21.79 -8.92 2.31
N ILE A 39 21.98 -9.07 1.01
CA ILE A 39 20.86 -9.21 0.08
C ILE A 39 20.08 -10.46 0.47
N ILE A 40 18.77 -10.31 0.65
CA ILE A 40 17.88 -11.44 0.89
C ILE A 40 17.73 -12.20 -0.42
N ASP A 41 18.04 -13.50 -0.37
CA ASP A 41 18.02 -14.38 -1.51
C ASP A 41 17.07 -15.56 -1.26
N HIS A 42 16.20 -15.84 -2.23
CA HIS A 42 15.28 -16.97 -2.19
C HIS A 42 16.00 -18.32 -2.15
N ASP A 43 17.23 -18.41 -2.68
CA ASP A 43 18.04 -19.63 -2.66
C ASP A 43 18.48 -20.05 -1.25
N ARG A 44 18.32 -19.17 -0.27
CA ARG A 44 18.63 -19.47 1.13
C ARG A 44 17.47 -20.18 1.85
N MET A 45 16.27 -20.17 1.29
CA MET A 45 15.11 -20.80 1.92
C MET A 45 15.28 -22.32 2.00
N ARG A 46 14.91 -22.90 3.14
CA ARG A 46 15.07 -24.34 3.45
C ARG A 46 13.74 -24.91 3.98
N PRO A 47 13.47 -26.18 3.72
CA PRO A 47 12.42 -26.88 4.44
C PRO A 47 12.67 -26.82 5.95
N GLY A 48 11.66 -26.39 6.70
CA GLY A 48 11.74 -26.15 8.14
C GLY A 48 11.88 -24.69 8.54
N ASP A 49 12.08 -23.78 7.60
CA ASP A 49 12.03 -22.35 7.88
C ASP A 49 10.65 -21.93 8.38
N VAL A 50 10.64 -20.96 9.28
CA VAL A 50 9.41 -20.44 9.87
C VAL A 50 8.85 -19.31 9.00
N VAL A 51 7.58 -19.41 8.65
CA VAL A 51 6.85 -18.35 7.95
C VAL A 51 6.18 -17.44 8.97
N ILE A 52 6.52 -16.16 8.96
CA ILE A 52 5.93 -15.14 9.83
C ILE A 52 4.98 -14.27 9.00
N ALA A 53 3.75 -14.13 9.47
CA ALA A 53 2.75 -13.26 8.87
C ALA A 53 2.65 -11.94 9.64
N LEU A 54 2.60 -10.84 8.91
CA LEU A 54 2.28 -9.51 9.45
C LEU A 54 0.85 -9.15 9.01
N SER A 55 -0.01 -8.78 9.97
CA SER A 55 -1.37 -8.38 9.67
C SER A 55 -1.42 -7.13 8.80
N SER A 56 -2.33 -7.11 7.82
CA SER A 56 -2.64 -5.91 7.04
C SER A 56 -3.43 -4.88 7.89
N SER A 57 -3.55 -3.66 7.39
CA SER A 57 -4.45 -2.63 7.93
C SER A 57 -5.80 -2.59 7.21
N GLY A 58 -5.96 -3.35 6.16
CA GLY A 58 -7.12 -3.38 5.27
C GLY A 58 -6.75 -3.96 3.92
N ILE A 59 -7.40 -3.54 2.87
CA ILE A 59 -7.19 -4.01 1.48
C ILE A 59 -5.82 -3.57 0.93
N HIS A 60 -5.23 -2.53 1.51
CA HIS A 60 -4.04 -1.86 1.02
C HIS A 60 -4.26 -1.21 -0.36
N SER A 61 -3.32 -1.38 -1.31
CA SER A 61 -3.31 -0.64 -2.57
C SER A 61 -3.54 -1.52 -3.79
N ASN A 62 -3.85 -2.81 -3.62
CA ASN A 62 -4.01 -3.74 -4.73
C ASN A 62 -5.41 -4.35 -4.76
N GLY A 63 -5.82 -4.82 -5.95
CA GLY A 63 -7.09 -5.51 -6.13
C GLY A 63 -8.31 -4.60 -6.20
N TYR A 64 -8.16 -3.28 -6.35
CA TYR A 64 -9.28 -2.33 -6.34
C TYR A 64 -10.25 -2.50 -7.52
N SER A 65 -9.81 -3.05 -8.65
CA SER A 65 -10.73 -3.41 -9.74
C SER A 65 -11.80 -4.40 -9.27
N LEU A 66 -11.39 -5.40 -8.47
CA LEU A 66 -12.33 -6.35 -7.87
C LEU A 66 -13.17 -5.69 -6.77
N VAL A 67 -12.56 -4.89 -5.92
CA VAL A 67 -13.25 -4.15 -4.85
C VAL A 67 -14.37 -3.27 -5.43
N ARG A 68 -14.06 -2.46 -6.44
CA ARG A 68 -15.05 -1.62 -7.12
C ARG A 68 -16.22 -2.42 -7.69
N LYS A 69 -15.92 -3.59 -8.27
CA LYS A 69 -16.94 -4.47 -8.82
C LYS A 69 -17.80 -5.12 -7.73
N VAL A 70 -17.19 -5.65 -6.67
CA VAL A 70 -17.88 -6.36 -5.59
C VAL A 70 -18.79 -5.42 -4.81
N PHE A 71 -18.29 -4.26 -4.45
CA PHE A 71 -19.03 -3.26 -3.68
C PHE A 71 -19.84 -2.29 -4.54
N ASN A 72 -19.76 -2.41 -5.87
CA ASN A 72 -20.46 -1.48 -6.80
C ASN A 72 -20.20 -0.01 -6.45
N VAL A 73 -18.94 0.34 -6.25
CA VAL A 73 -18.48 1.60 -5.65
C VAL A 73 -19.05 2.84 -6.34
N GLU A 74 -19.33 2.76 -7.66
CA GLU A 74 -19.92 3.86 -8.44
C GLU A 74 -21.36 4.20 -8.01
N HIS A 75 -22.08 3.25 -7.39
CA HIS A 75 -23.48 3.40 -7.03
C HIS A 75 -23.77 3.14 -5.55
N ALA A 76 -22.79 2.63 -4.82
CA ALA A 76 -22.93 2.33 -3.40
C ALA A 76 -22.91 3.61 -2.56
N ASP A 77 -23.67 3.60 -1.47
CA ASP A 77 -23.52 4.63 -0.43
C ASP A 77 -22.26 4.34 0.40
N LEU A 78 -21.14 4.96 0.01
CA LEU A 78 -19.86 4.83 0.70
C LEU A 78 -19.87 5.47 2.10
N GLY A 79 -20.84 6.34 2.39
CA GLY A 79 -21.05 6.94 3.70
C GLY A 79 -21.87 6.07 4.67
N ALA A 80 -22.46 4.96 4.17
CA ALA A 80 -23.19 4.04 5.02
C ALA A 80 -22.27 3.41 6.07
N TYR A 81 -22.69 3.45 7.34
CA TYR A 81 -21.98 2.81 8.44
C TYR A 81 -22.20 1.30 8.40
N VAL A 82 -21.14 0.54 8.59
CA VAL A 82 -21.13 -0.92 8.61
C VAL A 82 -20.73 -1.40 10.00
N ASP A 83 -21.67 -1.96 10.75
CA ASP A 83 -21.47 -2.34 12.14
C ASP A 83 -20.30 -3.32 12.33
N GLU A 84 -20.15 -4.28 11.41
CA GLU A 84 -19.08 -5.28 11.44
C GLU A 84 -17.69 -4.67 11.24
N LEU A 85 -17.60 -3.53 10.56
CA LEU A 85 -16.35 -2.82 10.32
C LEU A 85 -16.10 -1.74 11.39
N GLY A 86 -17.14 -1.29 12.07
CA GLY A 86 -17.07 -0.18 13.04
C GLY A 86 -16.77 1.18 12.39
N CYS A 87 -16.99 1.32 11.09
CA CYS A 87 -16.77 2.54 10.32
C CYS A 87 -17.61 2.52 9.04
N THR A 88 -17.54 3.59 8.25
CA THR A 88 -18.20 3.61 6.94
C THR A 88 -17.45 2.76 5.92
N LEU A 89 -18.15 2.29 4.90
CA LEU A 89 -17.52 1.55 3.80
C LEU A 89 -16.41 2.37 3.14
N GLY A 90 -16.64 3.67 2.91
CA GLY A 90 -15.64 4.57 2.34
C GLY A 90 -14.38 4.69 3.20
N GLU A 91 -14.52 4.82 4.51
CA GLU A 91 -13.38 4.87 5.45
C GLU A 91 -12.57 3.58 5.40
N GLU A 92 -13.21 2.42 5.37
CA GLU A 92 -12.51 1.14 5.26
C GLU A 92 -11.77 1.00 3.93
N LEU A 93 -12.43 1.35 2.82
CA LEU A 93 -11.81 1.29 1.49
C LEU A 93 -10.65 2.27 1.32
N LEU A 94 -10.65 3.39 2.03
CA LEU A 94 -9.58 4.40 2.01
C LEU A 94 -8.53 4.18 3.09
N ARG A 95 -8.60 3.10 3.86
CA ARG A 95 -7.64 2.83 4.93
C ARG A 95 -6.22 2.72 4.38
N PRO A 96 -5.27 3.56 4.87
CA PRO A 96 -3.91 3.57 4.32
C PRO A 96 -3.18 2.25 4.50
N THR A 97 -2.33 1.92 3.54
CA THR A 97 -1.41 0.79 3.64
C THR A 97 -0.50 0.96 4.86
N LYS A 98 -0.43 -0.06 5.69
CA LYS A 98 0.46 -0.10 6.86
C LYS A 98 1.92 -0.09 6.41
N ILE A 99 2.74 0.70 7.10
CA ILE A 99 4.16 0.81 6.80
C ILE A 99 4.93 -0.26 7.60
N TYR A 100 5.52 -1.21 6.89
CA TYR A 100 6.22 -2.36 7.46
C TYR A 100 7.74 -2.20 7.55
N VAL A 101 8.29 -1.06 7.13
CA VAL A 101 9.75 -0.85 7.01
C VAL A 101 10.49 -1.20 8.29
N LYS A 102 10.10 -0.60 9.42
CA LYS A 102 10.81 -0.83 10.69
C LYS A 102 10.71 -2.26 11.22
N PRO A 103 9.52 -2.90 11.27
CA PRO A 103 9.44 -4.29 11.71
C PRO A 103 10.18 -5.27 10.79
N VAL A 104 10.15 -5.04 9.47
CA VAL A 104 10.90 -5.88 8.52
C VAL A 104 12.40 -5.70 8.71
N LEU A 105 12.90 -4.47 8.79
CA LEU A 105 14.33 -4.23 9.02
C LEU A 105 14.83 -4.77 10.37
N ALA A 106 13.95 -4.82 11.37
CA ALA A 106 14.31 -5.40 12.66
C ALA A 106 14.33 -6.93 12.65
N ALA A 107 13.66 -7.58 11.70
CA ALA A 107 13.63 -9.03 11.53
C ALA A 107 14.75 -9.55 10.62
N MET A 108 15.40 -8.68 9.86
CA MET A 108 16.55 -8.98 8.99
C MET A 108 17.87 -8.97 9.76
#